data_3a722194dd4dd5185520f3f18da082c5
#
_entry.id   3a722194dd4dd5185520f3f18da082c5
#
_cell.length_a   1.000
_cell.length_b   1.000
_cell.length_c   1.000
_cell.angle_alpha   90.00
_cell.angle_beta   90.00
_cell.angle_gamma   90.00
#
_symmetry.space_group_name_H-M   'P 1'
#
loop_
_entity.id
_entity.type
_entity.pdbx_description
1 polymer ?
#
loop_
_entity_poly.entity_id
_entity_poly.type
_entity_poly.pdbx_seq_one_letter_code
_entity_poly.pdbx_strand_id
1 'polypeptide(L)'
;VLVVIVGGVGIWLVVRPKPAPPPDPIPAERLNALLLGASNINAVMGSSTMEPGKPIQAMDTSSLTVSQPDCQGALYTTQSRVYAGTGYSAVSGLVSSEPGDNYDHWVNQAVVLFPSADKAKDFLQTSAGKWKGCAGKTVTVTNKGKTYRWTFEQVQGVPPKIAVLETQEGADGWECQRAMSAANNVVVDVNACGYHIVDQGTQIVDKIVEKVNNV
;
A
#
# COMPACT_ATOMS: atom_id res chain seq x y z
N VAL A 1 1.11 63.00 -44.13
CA VAL A 1 0.75 61.64 -44.38
C VAL A 1 0.81 60.85 -43.08
N LEU A 2 -0.35 60.63 -42.46
CA LEU A 2 -0.47 59.81 -41.24
C LEU A 2 -0.64 58.35 -41.65
N VAL A 3 0.31 57.49 -41.31
CA VAL A 3 0.20 56.04 -41.46
C VAL A 3 -0.37 55.48 -40.14
N VAL A 4 -1.66 55.10 -40.17
CA VAL A 4 -2.28 54.37 -39.04
C VAL A 4 -2.02 52.89 -39.26
N ILE A 5 -1.15 52.28 -38.46
CA ILE A 5 -0.98 50.85 -38.39
C ILE A 5 -2.03 50.31 -37.41
N VAL A 6 -3.10 49.73 -37.94
CA VAL A 6 -4.06 48.96 -37.13
C VAL A 6 -3.48 47.57 -36.88
N GLY A 7 -2.84 47.41 -35.69
CA GLY A 7 -2.42 46.12 -35.21
C GLY A 7 -3.62 45.32 -34.72
N GLY A 8 -4.00 44.30 -35.49
CA GLY A 8 -5.03 43.35 -35.06
C GLY A 8 -4.56 42.50 -33.90
N VAL A 9 -5.08 42.73 -32.69
CA VAL A 9 -4.90 41.85 -31.54
C VAL A 9 -5.79 40.64 -31.77
N GLY A 10 -5.20 39.55 -32.29
CA GLY A 10 -5.88 38.27 -32.36
C GLY A 10 -6.06 37.67 -30.95
N ILE A 11 -7.29 37.69 -30.44
CA ILE A 11 -7.62 37.00 -29.20
C ILE A 11 -7.61 35.50 -29.47
N TRP A 12 -6.51 34.80 -29.12
CA TRP A 12 -6.44 33.35 -29.11
C TRP A 12 -7.21 32.83 -27.89
N LEU A 13 -8.47 32.46 -28.09
CA LEU A 13 -9.22 31.69 -27.09
C LEU A 13 -8.59 30.28 -27.02
N VAL A 14 -7.71 30.06 -26.05
CA VAL A 14 -7.23 28.73 -25.71
C VAL A 14 -8.38 27.97 -25.06
N VAL A 15 -9.14 27.24 -25.88
CA VAL A 15 -10.15 26.29 -25.38
C VAL A 15 -9.38 25.16 -24.67
N ARG A 16 -9.28 25.24 -23.35
CA ARG A 16 -8.75 24.13 -22.56
C ARG A 16 -9.72 22.96 -22.73
N PRO A 17 -9.24 21.76 -23.15
CA PRO A 17 -10.10 20.59 -23.21
C PRO A 17 -10.67 20.34 -21.80
N LYS A 18 -11.97 20.04 -21.75
CA LYS A 18 -12.63 19.68 -20.48
C LYS A 18 -11.90 18.45 -19.91
N PRO A 19 -11.53 18.42 -18.61
CA PRO A 19 -10.96 17.24 -18.01
C PRO A 19 -11.83 16.02 -18.26
N ALA A 20 -11.21 14.88 -18.57
CA ALA A 20 -11.93 13.63 -18.68
C ALA A 20 -12.70 13.34 -17.38
N PRO A 21 -13.89 12.77 -17.43
CA PRO A 21 -14.59 12.36 -16.23
C PRO A 21 -13.70 11.38 -15.44
N PRO A 22 -13.79 11.39 -14.09
CA PRO A 22 -13.08 10.40 -13.29
C PRO A 22 -13.51 8.99 -13.68
N PRO A 23 -12.62 7.98 -13.59
CA PRO A 23 -12.98 6.60 -13.88
C PRO A 23 -14.08 6.12 -12.91
N ASP A 24 -14.90 5.18 -13.38
CA ASP A 24 -15.92 4.57 -12.54
C ASP A 24 -15.30 3.88 -11.32
N PRO A 25 -15.96 3.91 -10.14
CA PRO A 25 -15.48 3.23 -8.96
C PRO A 25 -15.38 1.72 -9.16
N ILE A 26 -14.32 1.11 -8.65
CA ILE A 26 -14.15 -0.35 -8.61
C ILE A 26 -15.23 -0.95 -7.70
N PRO A 27 -16.02 -1.93 -8.15
CA PRO A 27 -17.00 -2.60 -7.31
C PRO A 27 -16.36 -3.74 -6.49
N ALA A 28 -17.00 -4.10 -5.37
CA ALA A 28 -16.45 -5.03 -4.37
C ALA A 28 -16.10 -6.43 -4.95
N GLU A 29 -16.91 -6.93 -5.87
CA GLU A 29 -16.72 -8.24 -6.51
C GLU A 29 -15.45 -8.31 -7.38
N ARG A 30 -14.87 -7.18 -7.74
CA ARG A 30 -13.63 -7.12 -8.53
C ARG A 30 -12.36 -7.18 -7.69
N LEU A 31 -12.45 -6.96 -6.37
CA LEU A 31 -11.26 -6.85 -5.51
C LEU A 31 -10.35 -8.06 -5.59
N ASN A 32 -10.90 -9.27 -5.53
CA ASN A 32 -10.08 -10.49 -5.57
C ASN A 32 -9.30 -10.63 -6.89
N ALA A 33 -9.84 -10.16 -8.00
CA ALA A 33 -9.19 -10.20 -9.30
C ALA A 33 -8.00 -9.23 -9.41
N LEU A 34 -7.91 -8.24 -8.53
CA LEU A 34 -6.80 -7.28 -8.48
C LEU A 34 -5.53 -7.87 -7.85
N LEU A 35 -5.66 -8.89 -6.99
CA LEU A 35 -4.52 -9.51 -6.33
C LEU A 35 -3.59 -10.20 -7.34
N LEU A 36 -2.32 -10.30 -6.98
CA LEU A 36 -1.31 -11.00 -7.76
C LEU A 36 -1.35 -12.51 -7.44
N GLY A 37 -1.25 -13.33 -8.48
CA GLY A 37 -1.08 -14.78 -8.32
C GLY A 37 0.35 -15.16 -7.96
N ALA A 38 0.54 -16.44 -7.58
CA ALA A 38 1.82 -16.98 -7.12
C ALA A 38 2.99 -16.68 -8.07
N SER A 39 2.80 -16.82 -9.38
CA SER A 39 3.86 -16.55 -10.37
C SER A 39 4.40 -15.13 -10.29
N ASN A 40 3.51 -14.13 -10.14
CA ASN A 40 3.93 -12.73 -10.02
C ASN A 40 4.63 -12.46 -8.68
N ILE A 41 4.13 -13.04 -7.59
CA ILE A 41 4.74 -12.89 -6.26
C ILE A 41 6.12 -13.54 -6.25
N ASN A 42 6.25 -14.77 -6.74
CA ASN A 42 7.54 -15.46 -6.86
C ASN A 42 8.55 -14.64 -7.68
N ALA A 43 8.13 -14.09 -8.83
CA ALA A 43 9.00 -13.27 -9.67
C ALA A 43 9.50 -12.00 -8.96
N VAL A 44 8.66 -11.34 -8.16
CA VAL A 44 9.04 -10.13 -7.41
C VAL A 44 9.97 -10.49 -6.23
N MET A 45 9.66 -11.57 -5.52
CA MET A 45 10.41 -11.99 -4.33
C MET A 45 11.72 -12.74 -4.65
N GLY A 46 11.95 -13.12 -5.93
CA GLY A 46 13.11 -13.93 -6.30
C GLY A 46 13.00 -15.38 -5.86
N SER A 47 11.79 -15.85 -5.56
CA SER A 47 11.48 -17.24 -5.18
C SER A 47 10.86 -18.02 -6.35
N SER A 48 10.73 -19.33 -6.20
CA SER A 48 10.00 -20.19 -7.13
C SER A 48 8.99 -21.10 -6.42
N THR A 49 8.95 -21.05 -5.10
CA THR A 49 8.22 -22.01 -4.25
C THR A 49 7.22 -21.37 -3.30
N MET A 50 7.05 -20.05 -3.34
CA MET A 50 5.99 -19.40 -2.56
C MET A 50 4.62 -19.82 -3.08
N GLU A 51 3.75 -20.17 -2.16
CA GLU A 51 2.38 -20.60 -2.42
C GLU A 51 1.36 -19.65 -1.77
N PRO A 52 0.18 -19.48 -2.37
CA PRO A 52 -0.89 -18.71 -1.77
C PRO A 52 -1.47 -19.46 -0.56
N GLY A 53 -1.57 -18.75 0.55
CA GLY A 53 -2.25 -19.23 1.76
C GLY A 53 -3.74 -18.92 1.75
N LYS A 54 -4.31 -18.71 2.95
CA LYS A 54 -5.73 -18.41 3.10
C LYS A 54 -6.08 -17.01 2.62
N PRO A 55 -7.20 -16.84 1.90
CA PRO A 55 -7.71 -15.52 1.54
C PRO A 55 -8.05 -14.68 2.78
N ILE A 56 -7.80 -13.37 2.69
CA ILE A 56 -8.21 -12.37 3.67
C ILE A 56 -9.48 -11.70 3.15
N GLN A 57 -10.58 -11.79 3.92
CA GLN A 57 -11.88 -11.20 3.59
C GLN A 57 -12.40 -10.27 4.69
N ALA A 58 -11.61 -10.08 5.74
CA ALA A 58 -11.91 -9.18 6.85
C ALA A 58 -10.61 -8.58 7.40
N MET A 59 -10.72 -7.42 8.05
CA MET A 59 -9.59 -6.82 8.75
C MET A 59 -9.15 -7.70 9.91
N ASP A 60 -7.84 -7.74 10.15
CA ASP A 60 -7.26 -8.45 11.28
C ASP A 60 -7.64 -7.75 12.60
N THR A 61 -8.31 -8.50 13.47
CA THR A 61 -8.73 -8.09 14.82
C THR A 61 -7.84 -8.65 15.91
N SER A 62 -6.71 -9.27 15.57
CA SER A 62 -5.78 -9.84 16.54
C SER A 62 -5.37 -8.81 17.59
N SER A 63 -5.40 -9.21 18.85
CA SER A 63 -4.95 -8.38 19.95
C SER A 63 -3.43 -8.37 19.99
N LEU A 64 -2.84 -7.26 19.56
CA LEU A 64 -1.42 -7.00 19.73
C LEU A 64 -1.21 -5.64 20.41
N THR A 65 -0.15 -5.56 21.19
CA THR A 65 0.26 -4.31 21.84
C THR A 65 1.44 -3.74 21.09
N VAL A 66 1.31 -2.51 20.63
CA VAL A 66 2.37 -1.77 19.96
C VAL A 66 2.77 -0.61 20.84
N SER A 67 4.06 -0.47 21.16
CA SER A 67 4.57 0.59 22.06
C SER A 67 4.28 2.00 21.53
N GLN A 68 4.11 2.14 20.22
CA GLN A 68 3.66 3.35 19.57
C GLN A 68 2.46 3.00 18.67
N PRO A 69 1.21 3.15 19.14
CA PRO A 69 0.01 2.68 18.43
C PRO A 69 -0.18 3.25 17.02
N ASP A 70 0.26 4.48 16.77
CA ASP A 70 0.19 5.09 15.44
C ASP A 70 1.10 4.42 14.41
N CYS A 71 2.10 3.64 14.86
CA CYS A 71 2.99 2.88 13.99
C CYS A 71 2.42 1.51 13.57
N GLN A 72 1.28 1.09 14.10
CA GLN A 72 0.70 -0.22 13.77
C GLN A 72 0.45 -0.40 12.27
N GLY A 73 -0.01 0.64 11.57
CA GLY A 73 -0.22 0.59 10.12
C GLY A 73 1.09 0.55 9.31
N ALA A 74 2.18 1.04 9.88
CA ALA A 74 3.51 0.92 9.28
C ALA A 74 4.15 -0.46 9.50
N LEU A 75 3.65 -1.27 10.45
CA LEU A 75 4.09 -2.63 10.74
C LEU A 75 3.30 -3.69 9.97
N TYR A 76 1.97 -3.55 9.94
CA TYR A 76 1.08 -4.63 9.49
C TYR A 76 -0.01 -4.12 8.54
N THR A 77 -0.34 -4.95 7.55
CA THR A 77 -1.48 -4.74 6.64
C THR A 77 -2.81 -5.01 7.33
N THR A 78 -3.89 -4.50 6.79
CA THR A 78 -5.28 -4.88 7.09
C THR A 78 -5.66 -4.87 8.58
N GLN A 79 -5.02 -4.01 9.38
CA GLN A 79 -5.29 -3.94 10.82
C GLN A 79 -6.60 -3.21 11.11
N SER A 80 -7.57 -3.88 11.76
CA SER A 80 -8.88 -3.32 12.10
C SER A 80 -8.77 -1.97 12.81
N ARG A 81 -7.85 -1.82 13.74
CA ARG A 81 -7.62 -0.57 14.48
C ARG A 81 -7.17 0.58 13.57
N VAL A 82 -6.41 0.27 12.51
CA VAL A 82 -5.89 1.27 11.55
C VAL A 82 -7.01 1.75 10.62
N TYR A 83 -7.91 0.85 10.24
CA TYR A 83 -9.01 1.12 9.33
C TYR A 83 -10.31 1.53 10.03
N ALA A 84 -10.39 1.46 11.36
CA ALA A 84 -11.57 1.84 12.12
C ALA A 84 -11.98 3.31 11.88
N GLY A 85 -13.25 3.53 11.59
CA GLY A 85 -13.82 4.87 11.36
C GLY A 85 -13.45 5.52 10.02
N THR A 86 -12.72 4.84 9.14
CA THR A 86 -12.30 5.39 7.83
C THR A 86 -13.39 5.28 6.76
N GLY A 87 -14.41 4.45 7.00
CA GLY A 87 -15.51 4.22 6.07
C GLY A 87 -15.18 3.25 4.94
N TYR A 88 -14.09 2.45 5.04
CA TYR A 88 -13.85 1.37 4.08
C TYR A 88 -15.06 0.41 4.05
N SER A 89 -15.33 -0.20 2.90
CA SER A 89 -16.53 -1.02 2.69
C SER A 89 -16.23 -2.50 2.46
N ALA A 90 -15.06 -2.83 1.94
CA ALA A 90 -14.65 -4.21 1.70
C ALA A 90 -13.12 -4.36 1.71
N VAL A 91 -12.64 -5.56 1.92
CA VAL A 91 -11.24 -5.94 1.81
C VAL A 91 -11.12 -7.31 1.13
N SER A 92 -10.11 -7.44 0.27
CA SER A 92 -9.66 -8.73 -0.24
C SER A 92 -8.15 -8.78 -0.16
N GLY A 93 -7.59 -9.88 0.29
CA GLY A 93 -6.15 -10.03 0.40
C GLY A 93 -5.71 -11.49 0.38
N LEU A 94 -4.40 -11.68 0.35
CA LEU A 94 -3.78 -12.98 0.26
C LEU A 94 -2.39 -12.95 0.91
N VAL A 95 -2.14 -13.92 1.79
CA VAL A 95 -0.79 -14.20 2.29
C VAL A 95 -0.13 -15.23 1.38
N SER A 96 1.16 -15.06 1.11
CA SER A 96 1.98 -16.04 0.38
C SER A 96 3.31 -16.22 1.10
N SER A 97 3.79 -17.46 1.19
CA SER A 97 5.11 -17.83 1.72
C SER A 97 5.56 -19.15 1.09
N GLU A 98 6.81 -19.51 1.28
CA GLU A 98 7.23 -20.89 1.05
C GLU A 98 6.48 -21.83 2.01
N PRO A 99 6.29 -23.12 1.63
CA PRO A 99 5.67 -24.12 2.50
C PRO A 99 6.49 -24.40 3.77
N GLY A 100 5.80 -24.67 4.87
CA GLY A 100 6.41 -25.01 6.16
C GLY A 100 6.61 -23.82 7.09
N ASP A 101 7.29 -24.06 8.22
CA ASP A 101 7.47 -23.07 9.29
C ASP A 101 8.72 -22.19 9.11
N ASN A 102 9.68 -22.64 8.30
CA ASN A 102 10.91 -21.95 7.97
C ASN A 102 10.84 -21.48 6.52
N TYR A 103 10.38 -20.27 6.30
CA TYR A 103 10.29 -19.64 4.99
C TYR A 103 11.28 -18.47 4.89
N ASP A 104 11.83 -18.27 3.70
CA ASP A 104 12.75 -17.17 3.41
C ASP A 104 12.01 -15.90 2.94
N HIS A 105 10.74 -16.05 2.52
CA HIS A 105 9.92 -14.94 2.05
C HIS A 105 8.48 -15.06 2.56
N TRP A 106 7.92 -13.91 2.87
CA TRP A 106 6.52 -13.81 3.27
C TRP A 106 5.91 -12.53 2.68
N VAL A 107 4.75 -12.65 2.06
CA VAL A 107 4.04 -11.51 1.48
C VAL A 107 2.60 -11.51 1.95
N ASN A 108 2.14 -10.36 2.44
CA ASN A 108 0.72 -10.07 2.61
C ASN A 108 0.35 -8.93 1.66
N GLN A 109 -0.50 -9.22 0.70
CA GLN A 109 -1.07 -8.24 -0.22
C GLN A 109 -2.57 -8.09 0.04
N ALA A 110 -3.06 -6.88 0.05
CA ALA A 110 -4.48 -6.59 0.20
C ALA A 110 -4.90 -5.39 -0.64
N VAL A 111 -6.17 -5.38 -1.01
CA VAL A 111 -6.87 -4.27 -1.62
C VAL A 111 -8.09 -3.93 -0.77
N VAL A 112 -8.21 -2.67 -0.38
CA VAL A 112 -9.25 -2.17 0.51
C VAL A 112 -10.10 -1.15 -0.23
N LEU A 113 -11.40 -1.41 -0.29
CA LEU A 113 -12.37 -0.60 -1.01
C LEU A 113 -12.88 0.56 -0.15
N PHE A 114 -12.92 1.72 -0.74
CA PHE A 114 -13.50 2.93 -0.17
C PHE A 114 -14.71 3.41 -0.98
N PRO A 115 -15.60 4.24 -0.39
CA PRO A 115 -16.76 4.78 -1.11
C PRO A 115 -16.41 5.66 -2.29
N SER A 116 -15.21 6.26 -2.30
CA SER A 116 -14.73 7.13 -3.39
C SER A 116 -13.21 7.18 -3.44
N ALA A 117 -12.69 7.65 -4.58
CA ALA A 117 -11.26 7.90 -4.76
C ALA A 117 -10.71 8.91 -3.75
N ASP A 118 -11.49 9.93 -3.40
CA ASP A 118 -11.06 10.93 -2.40
C ASP A 118 -10.92 10.30 -1.02
N LYS A 119 -11.84 9.42 -0.61
CA LYS A 119 -11.72 8.70 0.67
C LYS A 119 -10.51 7.78 0.73
N ALA A 120 -10.16 7.10 -0.37
CA ALA A 120 -8.94 6.30 -0.47
C ALA A 120 -7.68 7.17 -0.34
N LYS A 121 -7.66 8.34 -1.00
CA LYS A 121 -6.57 9.32 -0.91
C LYS A 121 -6.43 9.91 0.50
N ASP A 122 -7.54 10.30 1.13
CA ASP A 122 -7.55 10.84 2.49
C ASP A 122 -6.98 9.84 3.50
N PHE A 123 -7.36 8.57 3.38
CA PHE A 123 -6.80 7.49 4.19
C PHE A 123 -5.30 7.36 4.01
N LEU A 124 -4.82 7.34 2.76
CA LEU A 124 -3.39 7.25 2.46
C LEU A 124 -2.62 8.48 2.97
N GLN A 125 -3.18 9.69 2.81
CA GLN A 125 -2.55 10.91 3.31
C GLN A 125 -2.39 10.88 4.84
N THR A 126 -3.42 10.41 5.55
CA THR A 126 -3.39 10.23 7.01
C THR A 126 -2.35 9.19 7.40
N SER A 127 -2.31 8.05 6.70
CA SER A 127 -1.33 6.98 6.92
C SER A 127 0.10 7.47 6.69
N ALA A 128 0.35 8.26 5.64
CA ALA A 128 1.65 8.85 5.36
C ALA A 128 2.15 9.75 6.51
N GLY A 129 1.25 10.54 7.10
CA GLY A 129 1.57 11.36 8.28
C GLY A 129 1.99 10.51 9.48
N LYS A 130 1.25 9.44 9.77
CA LYS A 130 1.55 8.51 10.86
C LYS A 130 2.88 7.77 10.63
N TRP A 131 3.11 7.24 9.43
CA TRP A 131 4.33 6.53 9.09
C TRP A 131 5.58 7.42 9.22
N LYS A 132 5.51 8.67 8.79
CA LYS A 132 6.58 9.65 9.01
C LYS A 132 6.91 9.84 10.50
N GLY A 133 5.90 9.78 11.36
CA GLY A 133 6.08 9.84 12.80
C GLY A 133 6.80 8.61 13.38
N CYS A 134 6.88 7.50 12.64
CA CYS A 134 7.55 6.25 13.06
C CYS A 134 9.00 6.16 12.53
N ALA A 135 9.33 6.91 11.49
CA ALA A 135 10.65 6.87 10.84
C ALA A 135 11.81 7.04 11.85
N GLY A 136 12.83 6.19 11.74
CA GLY A 136 14.01 6.17 12.59
C GLY A 136 13.75 5.67 14.01
N LYS A 137 12.57 5.15 14.32
CA LYS A 137 12.22 4.64 15.67
C LYS A 137 12.25 3.13 15.72
N THR A 138 12.57 2.61 16.90
CA THR A 138 12.35 1.20 17.25
C THR A 138 11.03 1.06 17.99
N VAL A 139 10.16 0.20 17.48
CA VAL A 139 8.84 -0.08 18.04
C VAL A 139 8.78 -1.51 18.55
N THR A 140 8.26 -1.68 19.76
CA THR A 140 8.05 -2.99 20.37
C THR A 140 6.64 -3.47 20.10
N VAL A 141 6.50 -4.71 19.63
CA VAL A 141 5.23 -5.40 19.42
C VAL A 141 5.16 -6.61 20.31
N THR A 142 4.10 -6.72 21.10
CA THR A 142 3.81 -7.93 21.90
C THR A 142 2.56 -8.60 21.33
N ASN A 143 2.70 -9.86 20.95
CA ASN A 143 1.63 -10.70 20.44
C ASN A 143 1.68 -12.07 21.08
N LYS A 144 0.59 -12.53 21.71
CA LYS A 144 0.50 -13.84 22.40
C LYS A 144 1.66 -14.12 23.34
N GLY A 145 2.11 -13.10 24.10
CA GLY A 145 3.20 -13.21 25.07
C GLY A 145 4.61 -13.19 24.46
N LYS A 146 4.75 -13.17 23.15
CA LYS A 146 6.03 -12.97 22.46
C LYS A 146 6.23 -11.50 22.13
N THR A 147 7.46 -11.03 22.28
CA THR A 147 7.82 -9.62 22.04
C THR A 147 8.83 -9.55 20.91
N TYR A 148 8.57 -8.66 19.98
CA TYR A 148 9.41 -8.37 18.81
C TYR A 148 9.75 -6.88 18.80
N ARG A 149 10.90 -6.53 18.27
CA ARG A 149 11.34 -5.14 18.12
C ARG A 149 11.62 -4.88 16.65
N TRP A 150 11.04 -3.80 16.13
CA TRP A 150 11.18 -3.41 14.73
C TRP A 150 11.71 -1.99 14.64
N THR A 151 12.73 -1.80 13.85
CA THR A 151 13.33 -0.48 13.59
C THR A 151 12.93 -0.04 12.19
N PHE A 152 12.31 1.14 12.10
CA PHE A 152 11.88 1.74 10.84
C PHE A 152 12.97 2.58 10.22
N GLU A 153 13.12 2.50 8.92
CA GLU A 153 13.86 3.46 8.12
C GLU A 153 13.04 4.72 7.82
N GLN A 154 13.58 5.60 6.96
CA GLN A 154 12.85 6.76 6.48
C GLN A 154 11.74 6.35 5.51
N VAL A 155 10.58 6.99 5.61
CA VAL A 155 9.48 6.79 4.67
C VAL A 155 9.88 7.28 3.28
N GLN A 156 9.72 6.42 2.30
CA GLN A 156 9.98 6.69 0.89
C GLN A 156 8.70 7.09 0.17
N GLY A 157 8.82 7.98 -0.78
CA GLY A 157 7.70 8.45 -1.58
C GLY A 157 6.79 9.46 -0.86
N VAL A 158 5.75 9.85 -1.57
CA VAL A 158 4.66 10.72 -1.10
C VAL A 158 3.36 10.21 -1.72
N PRO A 159 2.18 10.44 -1.10
CA PRO A 159 0.93 10.08 -1.75
C PRO A 159 0.87 10.51 -3.22
N PRO A 160 0.42 9.64 -4.13
CA PRO A 160 -0.43 8.48 -3.85
C PRO A 160 0.30 7.15 -3.56
N LYS A 161 1.61 7.12 -3.34
CA LYS A 161 2.35 5.90 -2.98
C LYS A 161 3.41 6.21 -1.92
N ILE A 162 3.44 5.38 -0.86
CA ILE A 162 4.41 5.45 0.24
C ILE A 162 4.96 4.06 0.54
N ALA A 163 6.21 4.00 1.01
CA ALA A 163 6.83 2.78 1.50
C ALA A 163 7.74 3.07 2.70
N VAL A 164 7.97 2.06 3.53
CA VAL A 164 8.96 2.08 4.61
C VAL A 164 9.56 0.71 4.79
N LEU A 165 10.87 0.63 4.94
CA LEU A 165 11.58 -0.57 5.33
C LEU A 165 11.61 -0.67 6.85
N GLU A 166 11.43 -1.87 7.38
CA GLU A 166 11.51 -2.18 8.80
C GLU A 166 12.33 -3.46 9.01
N THR A 167 13.27 -3.42 9.95
CA THR A 167 14.15 -4.54 10.29
C THR A 167 13.80 -5.10 11.66
N GLN A 168 13.66 -6.41 11.76
CA GLN A 168 13.40 -7.10 13.02
C GLN A 168 14.70 -7.31 13.78
N GLU A 169 14.76 -6.84 15.03
CA GLU A 169 15.93 -7.02 15.89
C GLU A 169 16.09 -8.49 16.28
N GLY A 170 17.33 -9.01 16.17
CA GLY A 170 17.66 -10.38 16.55
C GLY A 170 17.09 -11.47 15.63
N ALA A 171 16.75 -11.14 14.38
CA ALA A 171 16.18 -12.06 13.38
C ALA A 171 17.11 -12.24 12.17
N ASP A 172 18.42 -12.20 12.38
CA ASP A 172 19.47 -12.51 11.38
C ASP A 172 19.33 -11.76 10.03
N GLY A 173 18.82 -10.52 10.09
CA GLY A 173 18.61 -9.69 8.89
C GLY A 173 17.23 -9.85 8.26
N TRP A 174 16.26 -10.43 8.97
CA TRP A 174 14.86 -10.43 8.52
C TRP A 174 14.30 -9.01 8.51
N GLU A 175 13.77 -8.62 7.39
CA GLU A 175 13.23 -7.29 7.17
C GLU A 175 11.95 -7.33 6.33
N CYS A 176 11.17 -6.28 6.43
CA CYS A 176 9.93 -6.14 5.68
C CYS A 176 9.86 -4.77 5.02
N GLN A 177 9.38 -4.70 3.80
CA GLN A 177 8.95 -3.44 3.22
C GLN A 177 7.43 -3.34 3.25
N ARG A 178 6.94 -2.40 4.04
CA ARG A 178 5.56 -1.94 3.96
C ARG A 178 5.43 -0.97 2.79
N ALA A 179 4.42 -1.20 1.96
CA ALA A 179 4.10 -0.28 0.87
C ALA A 179 2.59 -0.11 0.74
N MET A 180 2.15 1.11 0.43
CA MET A 180 0.74 1.44 0.29
C MET A 180 0.54 2.45 -0.84
N SER A 181 -0.54 2.27 -1.62
CA SER A 181 -0.94 3.24 -2.66
C SER A 181 -2.45 3.39 -2.71
N ALA A 182 -2.91 4.59 -3.12
CA ALA A 182 -4.31 4.83 -3.46
C ALA A 182 -4.45 4.96 -4.98
N ALA A 183 -5.33 4.15 -5.56
CA ALA A 183 -5.68 4.19 -6.97
C ALA A 183 -7.19 4.00 -7.13
N ASN A 184 -7.86 4.88 -7.89
CA ASN A 184 -9.32 4.94 -7.93
C ASN A 184 -9.87 4.99 -6.48
N ASN A 185 -10.90 4.23 -6.15
CA ASN A 185 -11.47 4.08 -4.81
C ASN A 185 -10.87 2.90 -4.00
N VAL A 186 -9.67 2.47 -4.34
CA VAL A 186 -8.97 1.34 -3.70
C VAL A 186 -7.69 1.82 -3.03
N VAL A 187 -7.42 1.32 -1.84
CA VAL A 187 -6.08 1.35 -1.21
C VAL A 187 -5.46 -0.02 -1.38
N VAL A 188 -4.28 -0.07 -2.00
CA VAL A 188 -3.41 -1.24 -2.07
C VAL A 188 -2.52 -1.22 -0.84
N ASP A 189 -2.52 -2.30 -0.06
CA ASP A 189 -1.87 -2.41 1.25
C ASP A 189 -1.01 -3.68 1.29
N VAL A 190 0.33 -3.53 1.25
CA VAL A 190 1.27 -4.62 1.07
C VAL A 190 2.32 -4.65 2.17
N ASN A 191 2.69 -5.84 2.59
CA ASN A 191 3.89 -6.13 3.37
C ASN A 191 4.67 -7.27 2.69
N ALA A 192 5.91 -7.03 2.28
CA ALA A 192 6.81 -7.99 1.68
C ALA A 192 8.02 -8.17 2.60
N CYS A 193 8.21 -9.38 3.11
CA CYS A 193 9.24 -9.70 4.10
C CYS A 193 10.17 -10.80 3.60
N GLY A 194 11.41 -10.77 4.06
CA GLY A 194 12.42 -11.76 3.73
C GLY A 194 13.81 -11.28 4.13
N TYR A 195 14.82 -11.92 3.59
CA TYR A 195 16.20 -11.47 3.66
C TYR A 195 16.52 -10.61 2.42
N HIS A 196 17.22 -9.49 2.60
CA HIS A 196 17.62 -8.56 1.51
C HIS A 196 16.42 -7.92 0.77
N ILE A 197 15.43 -7.45 1.51
CA ILE A 197 14.30 -6.70 0.99
C ILE A 197 14.74 -5.28 0.62
N VAL A 198 14.41 -4.83 -0.59
CA VAL A 198 14.77 -3.49 -1.11
C VAL A 198 13.51 -2.72 -1.48
N ASP A 199 12.79 -3.19 -2.52
CA ASP A 199 11.61 -2.51 -3.09
C ASP A 199 10.48 -3.47 -3.48
N GLN A 200 10.55 -4.73 -3.04
CA GLN A 200 9.58 -5.78 -3.39
C GLN A 200 8.14 -5.40 -3.03
N GLY A 201 7.93 -4.78 -1.86
CA GLY A 201 6.62 -4.27 -1.49
C GLY A 201 6.09 -3.22 -2.47
N THR A 202 6.95 -2.30 -2.89
CA THR A 202 6.64 -1.28 -3.90
C THR A 202 6.34 -1.89 -5.26
N GLN A 203 7.11 -2.87 -5.71
CA GLN A 203 6.89 -3.57 -6.98
C GLN A 203 5.53 -4.30 -6.99
N ILE A 204 5.15 -4.93 -5.87
CA ILE A 204 3.83 -5.58 -5.72
C ILE A 204 2.72 -4.53 -5.81
N VAL A 205 2.86 -3.42 -5.08
CA VAL A 205 1.90 -2.29 -5.14
C VAL A 205 1.74 -1.79 -6.57
N ASP A 206 2.83 -1.55 -7.29
CA ASP A 206 2.79 -1.01 -8.66
C ASP A 206 2.04 -1.95 -9.62
N LYS A 207 2.30 -3.26 -9.54
CA LYS A 207 1.59 -4.27 -10.35
C LYS A 207 0.10 -4.34 -10.03
N ILE A 208 -0.30 -4.16 -8.77
CA ILE A 208 -1.72 -4.12 -8.39
C ILE A 208 -2.37 -2.83 -8.86
N VAL A 209 -1.69 -1.68 -8.71
CA VAL A 209 -2.17 -0.38 -9.20
C VAL A 209 -2.36 -0.40 -10.72
N GLU A 210 -1.46 -1.03 -11.46
CA GLU A 210 -1.63 -1.23 -12.90
C GLU A 210 -2.94 -1.98 -13.21
N LYS A 211 -3.24 -3.06 -12.48
CA LYS A 211 -4.52 -3.78 -12.64
C LYS A 211 -5.73 -2.92 -12.28
N VAL A 212 -5.65 -2.09 -11.24
CA VAL A 212 -6.72 -1.14 -10.86
C VAL A 212 -6.99 -0.15 -11.99
N ASN A 213 -5.96 0.34 -12.65
CA ASN A 213 -6.09 1.33 -13.74
C ASN A 213 -6.57 0.73 -15.06
N ASN A 214 -6.57 -0.59 -15.19
CA ASN A 214 -6.99 -1.33 -16.41
C ASN A 214 -8.38 -2.00 -16.27
N VAL A 215 -9.14 -1.67 -15.22
CA VAL A 215 -10.51 -2.20 -15.00
C VAL A 215 -11.57 -1.30 -15.61
#